data_06b59494dba6b0eab596c302b22441cb
#
_entry.id   06b59494dba6b0eab596c302b22441cb
#
_cell.length_a   1.000
_cell.length_b   1.000
_cell.length_c   1.000
_cell.angle_alpha   90.00
_cell.angle_beta   90.00
_cell.angle_gamma   90.00
#
_symmetry.space_group_name_H-M   'P 1'
#
loop_
_entity.id
_entity.type
_entity.pdbx_description
1 polymer ?
#
loop_
_entity_poly.entity_id
_entity_poly.type
_entity_poly.pdbx_seq_one_letter_code
_entity_poly.pdbx_strand_id
1 'polypeptide(L)'
;MTEIIQRKLNDSAFVRWTALILIALTMFFGYMFVDMMSPLQSMIEAQRGWTPDVFGMYGSSEFIFNVFGFLILAGIILDKMGIRFTGVLSASLMFIGASIKYYGVSDAFIGSGIETWLNSWWVSFPGSAKLASLGFMIFGCGMEMAGITVSKTIAKWFEGKEMALAMGLEMAIARVGVFAVFTISPWLANMAPATVVRPVAFCTLLLLIGLLTYVVFTFMDRKLDKQLGLDA
;
A
#
# COMPACT_ATOMS: atom_id res chain seq x y z
N MET A 1 -44.84 21.41 -8.35
CA MET A 1 -44.22 20.42 -7.46
C MET A 1 -42.77 20.84 -7.27
N THR A 2 -42.41 21.36 -6.11
CA THR A 2 -41.04 21.75 -5.78
C THR A 2 -40.30 20.46 -5.47
N GLU A 3 -39.46 19.96 -6.39
CA GLU A 3 -38.51 18.91 -6.09
C GLU A 3 -37.61 19.36 -4.96
N ILE A 4 -37.75 18.76 -3.79
CA ILE A 4 -36.80 18.94 -2.70
C ILE A 4 -35.49 18.29 -3.19
N ILE A 5 -34.57 19.09 -3.69
CA ILE A 5 -33.21 18.67 -4.05
C ILE A 5 -32.55 18.20 -2.76
N GLN A 6 -32.58 16.89 -2.52
CA GLN A 6 -31.84 16.31 -1.41
C GLN A 6 -30.34 16.47 -1.69
N ARG A 7 -29.67 17.29 -0.88
CA ARG A 7 -28.22 17.46 -0.94
C ARG A 7 -27.53 16.11 -0.72
N LYS A 8 -26.77 15.67 -1.70
CA LYS A 8 -25.95 14.45 -1.61
C LYS A 8 -24.68 14.70 -0.80
N LEU A 9 -24.10 13.64 -0.21
CA LEU A 9 -22.88 13.74 0.58
C LEU A 9 -21.72 14.38 -0.20
N ASN A 10 -21.57 14.01 -1.47
CA ASN A 10 -20.53 14.57 -2.34
C ASN A 10 -20.78 15.99 -2.83
N ASP A 11 -21.94 16.61 -2.53
CA ASP A 11 -22.19 18.03 -2.78
C ASP A 11 -21.48 18.92 -1.75
N SER A 12 -21.27 18.42 -0.53
CA SER A 12 -20.46 19.11 0.47
C SER A 12 -18.99 19.03 0.12
N ALA A 13 -18.34 20.17 -0.12
CA ALA A 13 -16.90 20.22 -0.36
C ALA A 13 -16.11 19.58 0.79
N PHE A 14 -16.46 19.89 2.04
CA PHE A 14 -15.79 19.32 3.23
C PHE A 14 -15.84 17.79 3.23
N VAL A 15 -17.00 17.20 2.99
CA VAL A 15 -17.15 15.72 2.99
C VAL A 15 -16.40 15.09 1.84
N ARG A 16 -16.46 15.70 0.66
CA ARG A 16 -15.77 15.22 -0.55
C ARG A 16 -14.25 15.23 -0.38
N TRP A 17 -13.69 16.31 0.16
CA TRP A 17 -12.26 16.42 0.43
C TRP A 17 -11.81 15.50 1.59
N THR A 18 -12.65 15.32 2.61
CA THR A 18 -12.38 14.32 3.66
C THR A 18 -12.30 12.91 3.10
N ALA A 19 -13.22 12.53 2.22
CA ALA A 19 -13.17 11.24 1.53
C ALA A 19 -11.87 11.06 0.74
N LEU A 20 -11.44 12.12 0.02
CA LEU A 20 -10.16 12.10 -0.70
C LEU A 20 -8.97 11.86 0.24
N ILE A 21 -8.89 12.58 1.36
CA ILE A 21 -7.78 12.41 2.31
C ILE A 21 -7.74 10.99 2.87
N LEU A 22 -8.88 10.40 3.20
CA LEU A 22 -8.93 9.02 3.72
C LEU A 22 -8.36 7.99 2.73
N ILE A 23 -8.68 8.12 1.44
CA ILE A 23 -8.14 7.21 0.42
C ILE A 23 -6.69 7.56 0.05
N ALA A 24 -6.33 8.83 0.03
CA ALA A 24 -4.97 9.29 -0.27
C ALA A 24 -3.96 8.83 0.80
N LEU A 25 -4.37 8.69 2.06
CA LEU A 25 -3.52 8.13 3.12
C LEU A 25 -3.10 6.69 2.83
N THR A 26 -3.96 5.88 2.22
CA THR A 26 -3.61 4.51 1.82
C THR A 26 -2.48 4.53 0.79
N MET A 27 -2.55 5.41 -0.21
CA MET A 27 -1.50 5.58 -1.20
C MET A 27 -0.22 6.18 -0.60
N PHE A 28 -0.35 7.18 0.27
CA PHE A 28 0.78 7.79 0.97
C PHE A 28 1.60 6.74 1.74
N PHE A 29 0.95 5.91 2.55
CA PHE A 29 1.63 4.85 3.30
C PHE A 29 2.16 3.73 2.39
N GLY A 30 1.45 3.43 1.30
CA GLY A 30 1.90 2.49 0.28
C GLY A 30 3.22 2.94 -0.35
N TYR A 31 3.32 4.17 -0.83
CA TYR A 31 4.53 4.72 -1.41
C TYR A 31 5.68 4.86 -0.39
N MET A 32 5.38 5.17 0.87
CA MET A 32 6.40 5.10 1.92
C MET A 32 6.96 3.68 2.06
N PHE A 33 6.11 2.67 2.03
CA PHE A 33 6.55 1.27 2.18
C PHE A 33 7.35 0.76 0.99
N VAL A 34 7.03 1.19 -0.24
CA VAL A 34 7.80 0.84 -1.45
C VAL A 34 9.27 1.21 -1.27
N ASP A 35 9.54 2.44 -0.91
CA ASP A 35 10.89 3.02 -0.93
C ASP A 35 11.64 2.97 0.42
N MET A 36 11.01 2.47 1.50
CA MET A 36 11.60 2.57 2.83
C MET A 36 12.94 1.84 3.00
N MET A 37 13.21 0.80 2.20
CA MET A 37 14.48 0.06 2.26
C MET A 37 15.55 0.63 1.32
N SER A 38 15.17 1.46 0.35
CA SER A 38 16.09 2.03 -0.64
C SER A 38 17.28 2.77 0.00
N PRO A 39 17.09 3.64 1.01
CA PRO A 39 18.21 4.31 1.66
C PRO A 39 18.98 3.43 2.66
N LEU A 40 18.56 2.17 2.86
CA LEU A 40 19.13 1.24 3.85
C LEU A 40 19.92 0.09 3.21
N GLN A 41 20.22 0.15 1.91
CA GLN A 41 20.85 -0.95 1.18
C GLN A 41 22.14 -1.45 1.84
N SER A 42 23.06 -0.56 2.22
CA SER A 42 24.31 -0.93 2.89
C SER A 42 24.09 -1.54 4.27
N MET A 43 23.08 -1.07 4.99
CA MET A 43 22.77 -1.61 6.32
C MET A 43 22.16 -3.02 6.22
N ILE A 44 21.28 -3.27 5.24
CA ILE A 44 20.69 -4.60 5.06
C ILE A 44 21.71 -5.60 4.51
N GLU A 45 22.66 -5.15 3.69
CA GLU A 45 23.81 -5.96 3.29
C GLU A 45 24.63 -6.40 4.50
N ALA A 46 24.96 -5.47 5.40
CA ALA A 46 25.72 -5.77 6.61
C ALA A 46 24.95 -6.65 7.61
N GLN A 47 23.63 -6.46 7.76
CA GLN A 47 22.84 -7.17 8.78
C GLN A 47 22.19 -8.46 8.28
N ARG A 48 21.92 -8.60 6.98
CA ARG A 48 21.18 -9.74 6.38
C ARG A 48 21.91 -10.38 5.19
N GLY A 49 23.10 -9.90 4.82
CA GLY A 49 23.90 -10.43 3.72
C GLY A 49 23.28 -10.20 2.32
N TRP A 50 22.41 -9.19 2.16
CA TRP A 50 21.83 -8.90 0.86
C TRP A 50 22.82 -8.10 0.02
N THR A 51 23.48 -8.78 -0.90
CA THR A 51 24.33 -8.13 -1.90
C THR A 51 23.51 -7.16 -2.77
N PRO A 52 24.14 -6.20 -3.49
CA PRO A 52 23.42 -5.32 -4.41
C PRO A 52 22.55 -6.06 -5.43
N ASP A 53 22.98 -7.21 -5.93
CA ASP A 53 22.22 -8.05 -6.87
C ASP A 53 20.96 -8.63 -6.20
N VAL A 54 21.10 -9.13 -4.97
CA VAL A 54 19.98 -9.63 -4.15
C VAL A 54 18.98 -8.51 -3.88
N PHE A 55 19.47 -7.32 -3.54
CA PHE A 55 18.62 -6.16 -3.30
C PHE A 55 17.87 -5.73 -4.57
N GLY A 56 18.52 -5.75 -5.73
CA GLY A 56 17.89 -5.48 -7.02
C GLY A 56 16.80 -6.50 -7.38
N MET A 57 17.06 -7.80 -7.18
CA MET A 57 16.06 -8.85 -7.38
C MET A 57 14.87 -8.71 -6.42
N TYR A 58 15.14 -8.41 -5.16
CA TYR A 58 14.10 -8.11 -4.18
C TYR A 58 13.25 -6.90 -4.65
N GLY A 59 13.86 -5.78 -5.05
CA GLY A 59 13.13 -4.60 -5.56
C GLY A 59 12.25 -4.90 -6.76
N SER A 60 12.73 -5.73 -7.69
CA SER A 60 11.97 -6.13 -8.88
C SER A 60 10.77 -7.04 -8.54
N SER A 61 10.79 -7.70 -7.39
CA SER A 61 9.75 -8.67 -7.00
C SER A 61 8.38 -8.04 -6.83
N GLU A 62 8.28 -6.75 -6.51
CA GLU A 62 7.03 -5.99 -6.41
C GLU A 62 6.16 -6.13 -7.66
N PHE A 63 6.80 -6.18 -8.84
CA PHE A 63 6.09 -6.13 -10.11
C PHE A 63 5.81 -7.50 -10.74
N ILE A 64 6.32 -8.61 -10.18
CA ILE A 64 6.25 -9.92 -10.82
C ILE A 64 4.81 -10.31 -11.16
N PHE A 65 3.89 -10.28 -10.21
CA PHE A 65 2.50 -10.66 -10.48
C PHE A 65 1.79 -9.67 -11.43
N ASN A 66 2.17 -8.40 -11.39
CA ASN A 66 1.59 -7.38 -12.26
C ASN A 66 2.00 -7.59 -13.73
N VAL A 67 3.24 -7.97 -13.97
CA VAL A 67 3.74 -8.35 -15.32
C VAL A 67 3.00 -9.59 -15.84
N PHE A 68 2.65 -10.55 -14.98
CA PHE A 68 1.87 -11.73 -15.37
C PHE A 68 0.36 -11.50 -15.41
N GLY A 69 -0.10 -10.26 -15.41
CA GLY A 69 -1.49 -9.89 -15.68
C GLY A 69 -2.38 -9.69 -14.45
N PHE A 70 -1.82 -9.65 -13.24
CA PHE A 70 -2.61 -9.40 -12.03
C PHE A 70 -3.37 -8.07 -12.10
N LEU A 71 -2.81 -7.04 -12.71
CA LEU A 71 -3.46 -5.73 -12.86
C LEU A 71 -4.76 -5.83 -13.70
N ILE A 72 -4.79 -6.71 -14.71
CA ILE A 72 -6.00 -6.99 -15.48
C ILE A 72 -7.06 -7.64 -14.59
N LEU A 73 -6.66 -8.64 -13.80
CA LEU A 73 -7.55 -9.29 -12.83
C LEU A 73 -8.08 -8.29 -11.80
N ALA A 74 -7.22 -7.41 -11.29
CA ALA A 74 -7.60 -6.33 -10.37
C ALA A 74 -8.67 -5.41 -10.98
N GLY A 75 -8.54 -5.05 -12.27
CA GLY A 75 -9.55 -4.28 -13.01
C GLY A 75 -10.89 -5.01 -13.08
N ILE A 76 -10.87 -6.31 -13.40
CA ILE A 76 -12.10 -7.14 -13.44
C ILE A 76 -12.77 -7.21 -12.06
N ILE A 77 -11.98 -7.39 -11.00
CA ILE A 77 -12.49 -7.39 -9.61
C ILE A 77 -13.11 -6.03 -9.29
N LEU A 78 -12.45 -4.94 -9.63
CA LEU A 78 -12.94 -3.58 -9.40
C LEU A 78 -14.27 -3.31 -10.13
N ASP A 79 -14.42 -3.79 -11.35
CA ASP A 79 -15.66 -3.60 -12.12
C ASP A 79 -16.81 -4.45 -11.57
N LYS A 80 -16.53 -5.66 -11.11
CA LYS A 80 -17.58 -6.57 -10.60
C LYS A 80 -17.92 -6.34 -9.14
N MET A 81 -16.93 -6.04 -8.29
CA MET A 81 -17.09 -5.97 -6.83
C MET A 81 -17.16 -4.51 -6.30
N GLY A 82 -16.83 -3.54 -7.15
CA GLY A 82 -16.88 -2.13 -6.82
C GLY A 82 -15.73 -1.64 -5.92
N ILE A 83 -15.69 -0.32 -5.72
CA ILE A 83 -14.58 0.37 -5.05
C ILE A 83 -14.43 0.02 -3.57
N ARG A 84 -15.52 -0.31 -2.87
CA ARG A 84 -15.48 -0.64 -1.43
C ARG A 84 -14.73 -1.95 -1.18
N PHE A 85 -15.19 -3.01 -1.84
CA PHE A 85 -14.57 -4.33 -1.69
C PHE A 85 -13.12 -4.31 -2.18
N THR A 86 -12.90 -3.80 -3.38
CA THR A 86 -11.56 -3.80 -4.01
C THR A 86 -10.58 -2.97 -3.22
N GLY A 87 -10.99 -1.84 -2.66
CA GLY A 87 -10.11 -1.01 -1.84
C GLY A 87 -9.75 -1.63 -0.50
N VAL A 88 -10.70 -2.27 0.20
CA VAL A 88 -10.37 -3.01 1.42
C VAL A 88 -9.48 -4.21 1.11
N LEU A 89 -9.74 -4.93 0.01
CA LEU A 89 -8.90 -6.04 -0.42
C LEU A 89 -7.48 -5.56 -0.74
N SER A 90 -7.33 -4.47 -1.48
CA SER A 90 -6.03 -3.91 -1.84
C SER A 90 -5.22 -3.49 -0.59
N ALA A 91 -5.83 -2.74 0.33
CA ALA A 91 -5.19 -2.34 1.58
C ALA A 91 -4.84 -3.54 2.47
N SER A 92 -5.68 -4.60 2.46
CA SER A 92 -5.39 -5.85 3.17
C SER A 92 -4.20 -6.59 2.57
N LEU A 93 -4.11 -6.70 1.24
CA LEU A 93 -2.97 -7.31 0.54
C LEU A 93 -1.67 -6.52 0.84
N MET A 94 -1.74 -5.19 0.84
CA MET A 94 -0.60 -4.36 1.20
C MET A 94 -0.13 -4.64 2.63
N PHE A 95 -1.04 -4.69 3.60
CA PHE A 95 -0.71 -4.96 4.99
C PHE A 95 -0.18 -6.40 5.22
N ILE A 96 -0.81 -7.40 4.59
CA ILE A 96 -0.37 -8.80 4.66
C ILE A 96 1.04 -8.95 4.06
N GLY A 97 1.26 -8.42 2.86
CA GLY A 97 2.55 -8.45 2.19
C GLY A 97 3.64 -7.76 3.00
N ALA A 98 3.32 -6.59 3.58
CA ALA A 98 4.22 -5.87 4.48
C ALA A 98 4.56 -6.68 5.75
N SER A 99 3.58 -7.37 6.33
CA SER A 99 3.77 -8.21 7.52
C SER A 99 4.68 -9.40 7.23
N ILE A 100 4.53 -10.04 6.06
CA ILE A 100 5.43 -11.11 5.61
C ILE A 100 6.85 -10.58 5.41
N LYS A 101 7.02 -9.44 4.75
CA LYS A 101 8.32 -8.79 4.56
C LYS A 101 8.93 -8.42 5.91
N TYR A 102 8.16 -7.84 6.82
CA TYR A 102 8.61 -7.54 8.18
C TYR A 102 9.14 -8.79 8.90
N TYR A 103 8.39 -9.89 8.87
CA TYR A 103 8.85 -11.14 9.47
C TYR A 103 10.14 -11.64 8.82
N GLY A 104 10.25 -11.60 7.49
CA GLY A 104 11.43 -12.07 6.74
C GLY A 104 12.72 -11.31 7.06
N VAL A 105 12.62 -10.02 7.44
CA VAL A 105 13.79 -9.21 7.83
C VAL A 105 13.98 -9.15 9.35
N SER A 106 13.05 -9.68 10.14
CA SER A 106 13.08 -9.63 11.61
C SER A 106 14.14 -10.56 12.21
N ASP A 107 14.59 -10.24 13.42
CA ASP A 107 15.52 -11.10 14.16
C ASP A 107 14.88 -12.44 14.57
N ALA A 108 13.55 -12.49 14.68
CA ALA A 108 12.79 -13.73 14.95
C ALA A 108 12.83 -14.73 13.78
N PHE A 109 13.08 -14.27 12.56
CA PHE A 109 13.23 -15.15 11.39
C PHE A 109 14.62 -15.79 11.35
N ILE A 110 15.66 -15.08 11.81
CA ILE A 110 17.05 -15.54 11.80
C ILE A 110 17.21 -16.77 12.72
N GLY A 111 17.79 -17.83 12.19
CA GLY A 111 17.94 -19.11 12.90
C GLY A 111 16.66 -19.96 12.97
N SER A 112 15.56 -19.52 12.37
CA SER A 112 14.33 -20.31 12.34
C SER A 112 14.42 -21.51 11.38
N GLY A 113 13.59 -22.53 11.62
CA GLY A 113 13.48 -23.68 10.69
C GLY A 113 13.01 -23.27 9.28
N ILE A 114 12.25 -22.19 9.17
CA ILE A 114 11.81 -21.62 7.88
C ILE A 114 13.00 -21.03 7.13
N GLU A 115 13.87 -20.30 7.82
CA GLU A 115 15.09 -19.77 7.20
C GLU A 115 15.99 -20.91 6.71
N THR A 116 16.21 -21.92 7.55
CA THR A 116 17.03 -23.09 7.18
C THR A 116 16.47 -23.79 5.94
N TRP A 117 15.15 -23.98 5.87
CA TRP A 117 14.50 -24.56 4.71
C TRP A 117 14.62 -23.67 3.47
N LEU A 118 14.41 -22.38 3.60
CA LEU A 118 14.56 -21.44 2.47
C LEU A 118 16.01 -21.36 1.99
N ASN A 119 17.00 -21.49 2.86
CA ASN A 119 18.41 -21.49 2.48
C ASN A 119 18.89 -22.80 1.83
N SER A 120 18.10 -23.89 1.90
CA SER A 120 18.47 -25.18 1.30
C SER A 120 18.40 -25.19 -0.24
N TRP A 121 17.73 -24.27 -0.86
CA TRP A 121 17.63 -24.12 -2.30
C TRP A 121 17.95 -22.68 -2.72
N TRP A 122 18.51 -22.48 -3.94
CA TRP A 122 18.95 -21.18 -4.45
C TRP A 122 19.82 -20.42 -3.42
N VAL A 123 20.96 -20.99 -3.10
CA VAL A 123 21.83 -20.55 -1.99
C VAL A 123 22.34 -19.13 -2.16
N SER A 124 22.50 -18.63 -3.40
CA SER A 124 22.94 -17.26 -3.67
C SER A 124 21.89 -16.19 -3.31
N PHE A 125 20.64 -16.59 -3.04
CA PHE A 125 19.57 -15.70 -2.64
C PHE A 125 19.13 -16.05 -1.21
N PRO A 126 19.47 -15.21 -0.19
CA PRO A 126 19.21 -15.52 1.23
C PRO A 126 17.73 -15.77 1.53
N GLY A 127 17.45 -16.67 2.49
CA GLY A 127 16.08 -17.00 2.92
C GLY A 127 15.29 -15.77 3.37
N SER A 128 15.94 -14.83 4.05
CA SER A 128 15.34 -13.55 4.44
C SER A 128 14.91 -12.73 3.22
N ALA A 129 15.73 -12.69 2.16
CA ALA A 129 15.39 -12.02 0.91
C ALA A 129 14.26 -12.72 0.17
N LYS A 130 14.22 -14.06 0.15
CA LYS A 130 13.13 -14.84 -0.46
C LYS A 130 11.78 -14.52 0.18
N LEU A 131 11.73 -14.56 1.51
CA LEU A 131 10.49 -14.28 2.24
C LEU A 131 10.08 -12.81 2.12
N ALA A 132 11.04 -11.89 2.20
CA ALA A 132 10.77 -10.47 2.00
C ALA A 132 10.26 -10.19 0.57
N SER A 133 10.82 -10.85 -0.46
CA SER A 133 10.37 -10.74 -1.84
C SER A 133 8.94 -11.28 -2.02
N LEU A 134 8.60 -12.41 -1.40
CA LEU A 134 7.24 -12.93 -1.41
C LEU A 134 6.26 -11.91 -0.81
N GLY A 135 6.62 -11.34 0.34
CA GLY A 135 5.82 -10.28 0.96
C GLY A 135 5.68 -9.06 0.04
N PHE A 136 6.77 -8.68 -0.65
CA PHE A 136 6.77 -7.51 -1.54
C PHE A 136 5.97 -7.76 -2.83
N MET A 137 5.95 -8.99 -3.36
CA MET A 137 5.05 -9.39 -4.45
C MET A 137 3.57 -9.24 -4.08
N ILE A 138 3.18 -9.72 -2.90
CA ILE A 138 1.80 -9.61 -2.41
C ILE A 138 1.43 -8.14 -2.16
N PHE A 139 2.34 -7.38 -1.57
CA PHE A 139 2.19 -5.94 -1.38
C PHE A 139 1.98 -5.22 -2.72
N GLY A 140 2.80 -5.52 -3.73
CA GLY A 140 2.73 -4.93 -5.06
C GLY A 140 1.37 -5.18 -5.74
N CYS A 141 0.80 -6.38 -5.59
CA CYS A 141 -0.58 -6.65 -6.02
C CYS A 141 -1.58 -5.68 -5.37
N GLY A 142 -1.47 -5.50 -4.05
CA GLY A 142 -2.33 -4.57 -3.31
C GLY A 142 -2.13 -3.13 -3.77
N MET A 143 -0.88 -2.71 -3.98
CA MET A 143 -0.53 -1.34 -4.35
C MET A 143 -1.09 -0.95 -5.72
N GLU A 144 -0.92 -1.79 -6.73
CA GLU A 144 -1.45 -1.54 -8.08
C GLU A 144 -2.99 -1.58 -8.11
N MET A 145 -3.59 -2.53 -7.38
CA MET A 145 -5.05 -2.58 -7.21
C MET A 145 -5.57 -1.32 -6.50
N ALA A 146 -4.85 -0.79 -5.50
CA ALA A 146 -5.21 0.45 -4.82
C ALA A 146 -5.20 1.63 -5.80
N GLY A 147 -4.20 1.75 -6.66
CA GLY A 147 -4.07 2.85 -7.63
C GLY A 147 -5.29 2.97 -8.55
N ILE A 148 -5.72 1.86 -9.18
CA ILE A 148 -6.91 1.87 -10.04
C ILE A 148 -8.20 2.12 -9.24
N THR A 149 -8.29 1.60 -8.01
CA THR A 149 -9.45 1.77 -7.15
C THR A 149 -9.60 3.21 -6.68
N VAL A 150 -8.50 3.86 -6.27
CA VAL A 150 -8.48 5.27 -5.86
C VAL A 150 -8.88 6.17 -7.03
N SER A 151 -8.36 5.92 -8.23
CA SER A 151 -8.74 6.67 -9.43
C SER A 151 -10.24 6.57 -9.71
N LYS A 152 -10.83 5.37 -9.65
CA LYS A 152 -12.27 5.16 -9.84
C LYS A 152 -13.10 5.81 -8.71
N THR A 153 -12.57 5.81 -7.49
CA THR A 153 -13.21 6.47 -6.34
C THR A 153 -13.25 7.99 -6.53
N ILE A 154 -12.14 8.60 -6.95
CA ILE A 154 -12.09 10.04 -7.23
C ILE A 154 -13.06 10.39 -8.35
N ALA A 155 -13.11 9.61 -9.43
CA ALA A 155 -14.06 9.83 -10.51
C ALA A 155 -15.51 9.84 -10.01
N LYS A 156 -15.89 8.91 -9.14
CA LYS A 156 -17.24 8.84 -8.55
C LYS A 156 -17.56 10.04 -7.64
N TRP A 157 -16.63 10.39 -6.74
CA TRP A 157 -16.89 11.42 -5.71
C TRP A 157 -16.78 12.85 -6.23
N PHE A 158 -16.01 13.06 -7.30
CA PHE A 158 -15.73 14.37 -7.91
C PHE A 158 -16.35 14.53 -9.30
N GLU A 159 -17.31 13.67 -9.68
CA GLU A 159 -18.02 13.80 -10.95
C GLU A 159 -18.67 15.18 -11.09
N GLY A 160 -18.36 15.89 -12.19
CA GLY A 160 -18.84 17.25 -12.44
C GLY A 160 -18.28 18.34 -11.49
N LYS A 161 -17.20 18.03 -10.75
CA LYS A 161 -16.55 18.92 -9.78
C LYS A 161 -15.03 18.97 -10.06
N GLU A 162 -14.22 19.32 -9.06
CA GLU A 162 -12.77 19.52 -9.20
C GLU A 162 -11.98 18.21 -9.35
N MET A 163 -12.37 17.31 -10.25
CA MET A 163 -11.82 15.95 -10.38
C MET A 163 -10.32 15.95 -10.69
N ALA A 164 -9.87 16.80 -11.64
CA ALA A 164 -8.45 16.87 -12.01
C ALA A 164 -7.59 17.37 -10.83
N LEU A 165 -8.10 18.33 -10.06
CA LEU A 165 -7.42 18.82 -8.85
C LEU A 165 -7.33 17.72 -7.79
N ALA A 166 -8.40 16.95 -7.60
CA ALA A 166 -8.43 15.85 -6.64
C ALA A 166 -7.41 14.74 -7.00
N MET A 167 -7.33 14.37 -8.28
CA MET A 167 -6.32 13.41 -8.77
C MET A 167 -4.90 13.95 -8.58
N GLY A 168 -4.67 15.22 -8.93
CA GLY A 168 -3.35 15.84 -8.76
C GLY A 168 -2.92 15.93 -7.29
N LEU A 169 -3.85 16.25 -6.39
CA LEU A 169 -3.56 16.33 -4.96
C LEU A 169 -3.28 14.95 -4.37
N GLU A 170 -4.06 13.93 -4.74
CA GLU A 170 -3.81 12.54 -4.30
C GLU A 170 -2.41 12.09 -4.69
N MET A 171 -2.02 12.28 -5.95
CA MET A 171 -0.67 11.96 -6.42
C MET A 171 0.42 12.77 -5.71
N ALA A 172 0.18 14.05 -5.44
CA ALA A 172 1.12 14.90 -4.71
C ALA A 172 1.32 14.37 -3.27
N ILE A 173 0.24 14.02 -2.57
CA ILE A 173 0.31 13.42 -1.22
C ILE A 173 1.12 12.12 -1.25
N ALA A 174 0.89 11.24 -2.24
CA ALA A 174 1.66 10.02 -2.41
C ALA A 174 3.17 10.29 -2.57
N ARG A 175 3.55 11.29 -3.39
CA ARG A 175 4.97 11.69 -3.59
C ARG A 175 5.59 12.30 -2.32
N VAL A 176 4.82 13.01 -1.50
CA VAL A 176 5.30 13.46 -0.17
C VAL A 176 5.67 12.26 0.70
N GLY A 177 4.94 11.14 0.60
CA GLY A 177 5.29 9.89 1.28
C GLY A 177 6.66 9.34 0.86
N VAL A 178 6.94 9.31 -0.43
CA VAL A 178 8.27 8.94 -0.96
C VAL A 178 9.36 9.86 -0.40
N PHE A 179 9.17 11.18 -0.49
CA PHE A 179 10.15 12.14 0.03
C PHE A 179 10.40 11.94 1.54
N ALA A 180 9.33 11.79 2.33
CA ALA A 180 9.41 11.64 3.77
C ALA A 180 10.18 10.39 4.18
N VAL A 181 9.98 9.26 3.48
CA VAL A 181 10.59 7.99 3.87
C VAL A 181 12.11 7.98 3.68
N PHE A 182 12.66 8.70 2.70
CA PHE A 182 14.11 8.82 2.53
C PHE A 182 14.81 9.53 3.70
N THR A 183 14.07 10.33 4.49
CA THR A 183 14.57 10.95 5.72
C THR A 183 14.22 10.13 6.95
N ILE A 184 12.98 9.66 7.06
CA ILE A 184 12.47 8.95 8.24
C ILE A 184 13.11 7.56 8.38
N SER A 185 13.27 6.84 7.27
CA SER A 185 13.78 5.46 7.30
C SER A 185 15.20 5.36 7.84
N PRO A 186 16.21 6.14 7.37
CA PRO A 186 17.55 6.14 7.96
C PRO A 186 17.56 6.61 9.41
N TRP A 187 16.75 7.61 9.76
CA TRP A 187 16.66 8.09 11.13
C TRP A 187 16.17 6.99 12.08
N LEU A 188 15.10 6.27 11.72
CA LEU A 188 14.59 5.14 12.50
C LEU A 188 15.59 3.98 12.57
N ALA A 189 16.26 3.67 11.46
CA ALA A 189 17.21 2.57 11.40
C ALA A 189 18.45 2.82 12.29
N ASN A 190 18.92 4.07 12.39
CA ASN A 190 20.11 4.44 13.16
C ASN A 190 19.84 4.68 14.65
N MET A 191 18.58 4.63 15.12
CA MET A 191 18.30 4.63 16.56
C MET A 191 18.96 3.42 17.24
N ALA A 192 19.50 3.60 18.43
CA ALA A 192 20.16 2.52 19.16
C ALA A 192 19.14 1.49 19.70
N PRO A 193 19.41 0.18 19.54
CA PRO A 193 20.38 -0.46 18.66
C PRO A 193 20.02 -0.29 17.17
N ALA A 194 21.01 -0.03 16.30
CA ALA A 194 20.77 0.21 14.89
C ALA A 194 20.24 -1.07 14.20
N THR A 195 19.10 -0.96 13.49
CA THR A 195 18.45 -2.12 12.84
C THR A 195 17.58 -1.74 11.66
N VAL A 196 17.62 -2.55 10.61
CA VAL A 196 16.73 -2.41 9.44
C VAL A 196 15.28 -2.81 9.76
N VAL A 197 15.05 -3.54 10.84
CA VAL A 197 13.71 -4.06 11.21
C VAL A 197 12.75 -2.93 11.60
N ARG A 198 13.26 -1.89 12.28
CA ARG A 198 12.43 -0.81 12.82
C ARG A 198 11.72 0.03 11.76
N PRO A 199 12.37 0.51 10.69
CA PRO A 199 11.67 1.20 9.61
C PRO A 199 10.61 0.32 8.94
N VAL A 200 10.89 -0.98 8.75
CA VAL A 200 9.93 -1.93 8.16
C VAL A 200 8.72 -2.09 9.07
N ALA A 201 8.92 -2.26 10.37
CA ALA A 201 7.85 -2.32 11.37
C ALA A 201 6.99 -1.06 11.35
N PHE A 202 7.64 0.11 11.36
CA PHE A 202 6.97 1.41 11.34
C PHE A 202 6.07 1.56 10.11
N CYS A 203 6.60 1.33 8.91
CA CYS A 203 5.80 1.44 7.68
C CYS A 203 4.70 0.36 7.61
N THR A 204 4.93 -0.84 8.15
CA THR A 204 3.87 -1.87 8.25
C THR A 204 2.72 -1.42 9.14
N LEU A 205 3.01 -0.76 10.27
CA LEU A 205 1.97 -0.18 11.13
C LEU A 205 1.22 0.97 10.43
N LEU A 206 1.91 1.80 9.64
CA LEU A 206 1.24 2.83 8.85
C LEU A 206 0.29 2.23 7.79
N LEU A 207 0.65 1.09 7.19
CA LEU A 207 -0.26 0.39 6.27
C LEU A 207 -1.49 -0.16 6.98
N LEU A 208 -1.38 -0.61 8.23
CA LEU A 208 -2.55 -0.97 9.04
C LEU A 208 -3.46 0.25 9.27
N ILE A 209 -2.89 1.42 9.56
CA ILE A 209 -3.67 2.67 9.66
C ILE A 209 -4.33 2.98 8.32
N GLY A 210 -3.63 2.84 7.19
CA GLY A 210 -4.18 2.99 5.85
C GLY A 210 -5.37 2.07 5.57
N LEU A 211 -5.29 0.80 5.99
CA LEU A 211 -6.40 -0.14 5.92
C LEU A 211 -7.60 0.34 6.75
N LEU A 212 -7.37 0.78 7.97
CA LEU A 212 -8.44 1.28 8.86
C LEU A 212 -9.09 2.55 8.29
N THR A 213 -8.31 3.49 7.75
CA THR A 213 -8.86 4.70 7.11
C THR A 213 -9.68 4.36 5.87
N TYR A 214 -9.26 3.37 5.09
CA TYR A 214 -10.04 2.90 3.95
C TYR A 214 -11.36 2.24 4.39
N VAL A 215 -11.35 1.46 5.46
CA VAL A 215 -12.58 0.89 6.04
C VAL A 215 -13.54 2.01 6.47
N VAL A 216 -13.04 3.06 7.12
CA VAL A 216 -13.86 4.25 7.47
C VAL A 216 -14.46 4.88 6.20
N PHE A 217 -13.65 5.04 5.15
CA PHE A 217 -14.14 5.53 3.87
C PHE A 217 -15.28 4.67 3.30
N THR A 218 -15.24 3.34 3.44
CA THR A 218 -16.32 2.47 2.92
C THR A 218 -17.67 2.78 3.54
N PHE A 219 -17.73 3.17 4.82
CA PHE A 219 -18.97 3.59 5.46
C PHE A 219 -19.50 4.92 4.90
N MET A 220 -18.61 5.86 4.55
CA MET A 220 -18.99 7.12 3.90
C MET A 220 -19.53 6.85 2.49
N ASP A 221 -18.85 6.01 1.72
CA ASP A 221 -19.24 5.65 0.35
C ASP A 221 -20.59 4.90 0.32
N ARG A 222 -20.83 4.02 1.29
CA ARG A 222 -22.13 3.34 1.43
C ARG A 222 -23.29 4.31 1.66
N LYS A 223 -23.06 5.37 2.45
CA LYS A 223 -24.07 6.42 2.64
C LYS A 223 -24.32 7.20 1.36
N LEU A 224 -23.29 7.47 0.56
CA LEU A 224 -23.43 8.13 -0.73
C LEU A 224 -24.25 7.26 -1.70
N ASP A 225 -23.97 5.96 -1.79
CA ASP A 225 -24.71 5.07 -2.68
C ASP A 225 -26.20 5.00 -2.36
N LYS A 226 -26.56 4.98 -1.07
CA LYS A 226 -27.98 5.08 -0.65
C LYS A 226 -28.64 6.37 -1.12
N GLN A 227 -27.93 7.47 -1.11
CA GLN A 227 -28.46 8.78 -1.59
C GLN A 227 -28.53 8.84 -3.11
N LEU A 228 -27.71 8.06 -3.81
CA LEU A 228 -27.71 7.96 -5.27
C LEU A 228 -28.70 6.91 -5.80
N GLY A 229 -29.32 6.11 -4.92
CA GLY A 229 -30.20 5.00 -5.31
C GLY A 229 -29.46 3.82 -5.96
N LEU A 230 -28.16 3.69 -5.66
CA LEU A 230 -27.29 2.63 -6.20
C LEU A 230 -27.18 1.40 -5.26
N ASP A 231 -27.81 1.43 -4.10
CA ASP A 231 -27.89 0.34 -3.11
C ASP A 231 -29.08 -0.59 -3.48
N ALA A 232 -29.04 -1.25 -4.63
CA ALA A 232 -29.96 -2.31 -5.00
C ALA A 232 -29.22 -3.65 -5.04
#